data_743a5646ca2f1490483119d6b71d27da
#
_entry.id   743a5646ca2f1490483119d6b71d27da
#
_cell.length_a   1.000
_cell.length_b   1.000
_cell.length_c   1.000
_cell.angle_alpha   90.00
_cell.angle_beta   90.00
_cell.angle_gamma   90.00
#
_symmetry.space_group_name_H-M   'P 1'
#
loop_
_entity.id
_entity.type
_entity.pdbx_description
1 polymer ?
#
loop_
_entity_poly.entity_id
_entity_poly.type
_entity_poly.pdbx_seq_one_letter_code
_entity_poly.pdbx_strand_id
1 'polypeptide(L)'
;ILVIGQNPGTNHPRMLTALRDAKDNGATIIHINPLTETGLIRFKHPQDYMKLNFSSTKLSDVHIPIKIGGDAALFQALNKIIIESNSIDNDFIESKTKGYDEYCESLSNLEWSRVITDTGIPRATIEGVAELLINSKTIISCWAMGLTQHKNGVAVIQEVVNMHLLGGHIGKQGAGLCPVRGHSNVQGNRTVGIWEAPTDSFIDDMELGLKTKIPRGHGYDVVNAIKAMETGDLEFLFCLGGNFISATPQTKRTSKAVENLQMGVHVSTKLNRSHLVQSDEMLILPCLGRTELDEQLSGEQFVTVENSMGVVHT
;
A
#
# COMPACT_ATOMS: atom_id res chain seq x y z
N ILE A 1 -4.85 -17.37 -1.21
CA ILE A 1 -4.26 -16.04 -0.93
C ILE A 1 -4.07 -15.33 -2.26
N LEU A 2 -4.56 -14.10 -2.38
CA LEU A 2 -4.29 -13.21 -3.50
C LEU A 2 -3.14 -12.27 -3.14
N VAL A 3 -2.16 -12.12 -4.02
CA VAL A 3 -1.05 -11.14 -3.92
C VAL A 3 -1.16 -10.23 -5.13
N ILE A 4 -1.58 -8.98 -4.91
CA ILE A 4 -2.07 -8.10 -5.98
C ILE A 4 -1.22 -6.83 -6.04
N GLY A 5 -0.65 -6.52 -7.20
CA GLY A 5 0.14 -5.31 -7.42
C GLY A 5 1.27 -5.14 -6.42
N GLN A 6 1.96 -6.24 -6.08
CA GLN A 6 2.96 -6.29 -5.02
C GLN A 6 4.17 -7.12 -5.42
N ASN A 7 5.37 -6.67 -5.04
CA ASN A 7 6.61 -7.42 -5.08
C ASN A 7 7.12 -7.65 -3.65
N PRO A 8 6.65 -8.67 -2.93
CA PRO A 8 7.08 -8.90 -1.55
C PRO A 8 8.57 -9.25 -1.45
N GLY A 9 9.15 -9.89 -2.47
CA GLY A 9 10.57 -10.24 -2.46
C GLY A 9 11.49 -9.03 -2.37
N THR A 10 11.11 -7.92 -3.00
CA THR A 10 11.87 -6.67 -2.98
C THR A 10 11.47 -5.76 -1.82
N ASN A 11 10.16 -5.61 -1.56
CA ASN A 11 9.65 -4.56 -0.68
C ASN A 11 9.24 -5.06 0.71
N HIS A 12 8.89 -6.34 0.84
CA HIS A 12 8.40 -6.94 2.09
C HIS A 12 8.98 -8.36 2.27
N PRO A 13 10.32 -8.52 2.33
CA PRO A 13 10.95 -9.86 2.22
C PRO A 13 10.52 -10.83 3.33
N ARG A 14 10.17 -10.34 4.52
CA ARG A 14 9.66 -11.19 5.61
C ARG A 14 8.30 -11.80 5.30
N MET A 15 7.49 -11.17 4.43
CA MET A 15 6.22 -11.74 3.98
C MET A 15 6.40 -13.05 3.22
N LEU A 16 7.54 -13.25 2.53
CA LEU A 16 7.82 -14.50 1.83
C LEU A 16 7.86 -15.70 2.77
N THR A 17 8.28 -15.52 4.02
CA THR A 17 8.24 -16.57 5.05
C THR A 17 6.80 -16.96 5.36
N ALA A 18 5.94 -15.99 5.62
CA ALA A 18 4.52 -16.23 5.88
C ALA A 18 3.80 -16.90 4.69
N LEU A 19 4.12 -16.47 3.45
CA LEU A 19 3.58 -17.09 2.24
C LEU A 19 4.07 -18.54 2.09
N ARG A 20 5.34 -18.84 2.39
CA ARG A 20 5.86 -20.21 2.40
C ARG A 20 5.13 -21.05 3.43
N ASP A 21 4.99 -20.56 4.65
CA ASP A 21 4.34 -21.30 5.74
C ASP A 21 2.86 -21.57 5.39
N ALA A 22 2.17 -20.60 4.78
CA ALA A 22 0.82 -20.80 4.27
C ALA A 22 0.80 -21.87 3.16
N LYS A 23 1.79 -21.86 2.25
CA LYS A 23 1.93 -22.84 1.18
C LYS A 23 2.18 -24.25 1.72
N ASP A 24 3.05 -24.38 2.71
CA ASP A 24 3.34 -25.65 3.39
C ASP A 24 2.08 -26.19 4.12
N ASN A 25 1.13 -25.31 4.47
CA ASN A 25 -0.18 -25.65 5.04
C ASN A 25 -1.29 -25.80 3.98
N GLY A 26 -0.96 -25.89 2.70
CA GLY A 26 -1.90 -26.19 1.62
C GLY A 26 -2.61 -24.98 1.01
N ALA A 27 -2.19 -23.75 1.29
CA ALA A 27 -2.77 -22.58 0.65
C ALA A 27 -2.43 -22.50 -0.84
N THR A 28 -3.40 -22.12 -1.66
CA THR A 28 -3.20 -21.70 -3.05
C THR A 28 -2.89 -20.22 -3.09
N ILE A 29 -1.81 -19.84 -3.78
CA ILE A 29 -1.36 -18.45 -3.92
C ILE A 29 -1.53 -18.00 -5.37
N ILE A 30 -2.37 -16.99 -5.58
CA ILE A 30 -2.62 -16.37 -6.88
C ILE A 30 -1.92 -15.00 -6.88
N HIS A 31 -1.02 -14.80 -7.83
CA HIS A 31 -0.28 -13.56 -8.02
C HIS A 31 -0.86 -12.79 -9.20
N ILE A 32 -1.38 -11.60 -8.94
CA ILE A 32 -1.95 -10.70 -9.95
C ILE A 32 -1.02 -9.49 -10.06
N ASN A 33 -0.23 -9.45 -11.12
CA ASN A 33 0.78 -8.40 -11.31
C ASN A 33 1.24 -8.36 -12.77
N PRO A 34 1.57 -7.19 -13.34
CA PRO A 34 2.08 -7.10 -14.71
C PRO A 34 3.35 -7.92 -14.95
N LEU A 35 4.21 -8.02 -13.93
CA LEU A 35 5.48 -8.72 -14.00
C LEU A 35 5.49 -9.97 -13.12
N THR A 36 6.25 -10.96 -13.55
CA THR A 36 6.52 -12.16 -12.75
C THR A 36 7.64 -11.85 -11.76
N GLU A 37 7.33 -11.77 -10.48
CA GLU A 37 8.27 -11.38 -9.44
C GLU A 37 9.09 -12.58 -8.94
N THR A 38 10.41 -12.44 -8.93
CA THR A 38 11.35 -13.54 -8.61
C THR A 38 11.04 -14.22 -7.27
N GLY A 39 10.73 -13.43 -6.23
CA GLY A 39 10.44 -13.97 -4.90
C GLY A 39 9.19 -14.84 -4.84
N LEU A 40 8.23 -14.67 -5.78
CA LEU A 40 7.03 -15.48 -5.88
C LEU A 40 7.21 -16.72 -6.77
N ILE A 41 8.18 -16.68 -7.70
CA ILE A 41 8.52 -17.84 -8.52
C ILE A 41 9.23 -18.88 -7.66
N ARG A 42 10.28 -18.47 -6.94
CA ARG A 42 11.09 -19.36 -6.10
C ARG A 42 11.66 -18.61 -4.89
N PHE A 43 11.42 -19.14 -3.72
CA PHE A 43 11.91 -18.61 -2.45
C PHE A 43 12.78 -19.62 -1.72
N LYS A 44 13.97 -19.18 -1.27
CA LYS A 44 14.82 -19.88 -0.31
C LYS A 44 14.95 -19.00 0.93
N HIS A 45 14.60 -19.54 2.09
CA HIS A 45 14.73 -18.79 3.33
C HIS A 45 16.20 -18.72 3.75
N PRO A 46 16.81 -17.53 3.90
CA PRO A 46 18.26 -17.40 4.13
C PRO A 46 18.73 -17.94 5.48
N GLN A 47 17.84 -18.12 6.44
CA GLN A 47 18.13 -18.63 7.79
C GLN A 47 17.69 -20.10 7.98
N ASP A 48 17.19 -20.76 6.96
CA ASP A 48 16.81 -22.17 7.00
C ASP A 48 17.94 -23.02 6.43
N TYR A 49 18.94 -23.31 7.27
CA TYR A 49 20.15 -24.02 6.88
C TYR A 49 19.87 -25.45 6.38
N MET A 50 18.83 -26.09 6.88
CA MET A 50 18.44 -27.44 6.45
C MET A 50 17.94 -27.49 5.01
N LYS A 51 17.31 -26.42 4.54
CA LYS A 51 16.75 -26.30 3.18
C LYS A 51 17.63 -25.48 2.21
N LEU A 52 18.68 -24.81 2.70
CA LEU A 52 19.52 -23.92 1.88
C LEU A 52 20.16 -24.60 0.66
N ASN A 53 20.53 -25.87 0.79
CA ASN A 53 21.32 -26.57 -0.24
C ASN A 53 20.48 -27.30 -1.29
N PHE A 54 19.22 -27.66 -1.03
CA PHE A 54 18.51 -28.65 -1.85
C PHE A 54 17.12 -28.27 -2.33
N SER A 55 16.44 -27.27 -1.76
CA SER A 55 15.08 -26.95 -2.16
C SER A 55 14.75 -25.46 -2.15
N SER A 56 13.97 -25.04 -3.14
CA SER A 56 13.31 -23.74 -3.14
C SER A 56 11.79 -23.97 -3.23
N THR A 57 11.02 -23.17 -2.52
CA THR A 57 9.55 -23.24 -2.57
C THR A 57 9.04 -22.37 -3.71
N LYS A 58 8.22 -22.94 -4.59
CA LYS A 58 7.42 -22.17 -5.53
C LYS A 58 6.25 -21.59 -4.74
N LEU A 59 6.19 -20.27 -4.59
CA LEU A 59 5.14 -19.62 -3.81
C LEU A 59 3.86 -19.44 -4.64
N SER A 60 3.95 -18.80 -5.82
CA SER A 60 2.78 -18.57 -6.67
C SER A 60 2.37 -19.83 -7.43
N ASP A 61 1.12 -20.26 -7.28
CA ASP A 61 0.53 -21.34 -8.08
C ASP A 61 0.06 -20.83 -9.43
N VAL A 62 -0.59 -19.67 -9.42
CA VAL A 62 -1.15 -19.01 -10.60
C VAL A 62 -0.61 -17.58 -10.68
N HIS A 63 -0.09 -17.21 -11.84
CA HIS A 63 0.29 -15.84 -12.18
C HIS A 63 -0.64 -15.27 -13.23
N ILE A 64 -1.21 -14.12 -12.95
CA ILE A 64 -2.12 -13.37 -13.82
C ILE A 64 -1.41 -12.11 -14.29
N PRO A 65 -0.87 -12.08 -15.52
CA PRO A 65 -0.13 -10.93 -16.06
C PRO A 65 -1.10 -9.84 -16.53
N ILE A 66 -1.63 -9.09 -15.59
CA ILE A 66 -2.64 -8.05 -15.84
C ILE A 66 -2.02 -6.82 -16.50
N LYS A 67 -2.74 -6.17 -17.43
CA LYS A 67 -2.39 -4.83 -17.89
C LYS A 67 -2.54 -3.82 -16.76
N ILE A 68 -1.62 -2.86 -16.69
CA ILE A 68 -1.68 -1.76 -15.72
C ILE A 68 -3.02 -1.02 -15.84
N GLY A 69 -3.74 -0.91 -14.72
CA GLY A 69 -5.06 -0.28 -14.66
C GLY A 69 -6.24 -1.20 -14.94
N GLY A 70 -6.01 -2.47 -15.27
CA GLY A 70 -7.05 -3.46 -15.54
C GLY A 70 -7.68 -4.10 -14.30
N ASP A 71 -7.18 -3.79 -13.11
CA ASP A 71 -7.57 -4.47 -11.87
C ASP A 71 -9.07 -4.34 -11.56
N ALA A 72 -9.65 -3.15 -11.74
CA ALA A 72 -11.09 -2.96 -11.54
C ALA A 72 -11.92 -3.87 -12.43
N ALA A 73 -11.60 -3.93 -13.73
CA ALA A 73 -12.31 -4.78 -14.70
C ALA A 73 -12.15 -6.28 -14.37
N LEU A 74 -10.98 -6.70 -13.89
CA LEU A 74 -10.75 -8.07 -13.43
C LEU A 74 -11.65 -8.42 -12.25
N PHE A 75 -11.64 -7.60 -11.19
CA PHE A 75 -12.42 -7.89 -9.99
C PHE A 75 -13.92 -7.77 -10.25
N GLN A 76 -14.39 -6.84 -11.09
CA GLN A 76 -15.77 -6.79 -11.53
C GLN A 76 -16.19 -8.08 -12.25
N ALA A 77 -15.34 -8.60 -13.14
CA ALA A 77 -15.61 -9.86 -13.83
C ALA A 77 -15.63 -11.07 -12.87
N LEU A 78 -14.70 -11.14 -11.92
CA LEU A 78 -14.68 -12.17 -10.88
C LEU A 78 -15.96 -12.10 -10.01
N ASN A 79 -16.34 -10.91 -9.57
CA ASN A 79 -17.54 -10.67 -8.77
C ASN A 79 -18.81 -11.06 -9.54
N LYS A 80 -18.89 -10.70 -10.83
CA LYS A 80 -19.99 -11.12 -11.70
C LYS A 80 -20.11 -12.64 -11.78
N ILE A 81 -19.01 -13.37 -11.98
CA ILE A 81 -19.04 -14.83 -12.04
C ILE A 81 -19.49 -15.43 -10.69
N ILE A 82 -18.99 -14.92 -9.57
CA ILE A 82 -19.37 -15.38 -8.22
C ILE A 82 -20.86 -15.20 -7.99
N ILE A 83 -21.43 -14.06 -8.39
CA ILE A 83 -22.88 -13.79 -8.29
C ILE A 83 -23.66 -14.71 -9.22
N GLU A 84 -23.31 -14.81 -10.50
CA GLU A 84 -23.99 -15.63 -11.52
C GLU A 84 -23.96 -17.12 -11.19
N SER A 85 -22.91 -17.61 -10.52
CA SER A 85 -22.80 -18.98 -10.02
C SER A 85 -23.56 -19.25 -8.72
N ASN A 86 -24.22 -18.24 -8.15
CA ASN A 86 -24.87 -18.29 -6.84
C ASN A 86 -23.95 -18.78 -5.70
N SER A 87 -22.65 -18.43 -5.79
CA SER A 87 -21.62 -18.83 -4.84
C SER A 87 -21.31 -17.71 -3.83
N ILE A 88 -22.39 -17.16 -3.25
CA ILE A 88 -22.36 -16.04 -2.34
C ILE A 88 -22.80 -16.47 -0.91
N ASP A 89 -22.36 -15.74 0.09
CA ASP A 89 -22.80 -15.91 1.49
C ASP A 89 -24.02 -15.00 1.76
N ASN A 90 -25.24 -15.54 1.47
CA ASN A 90 -26.48 -14.76 1.61
C ASN A 90 -26.70 -14.23 3.02
N ASP A 91 -26.45 -15.02 4.06
CA ASP A 91 -26.64 -14.61 5.45
C ASP A 91 -25.70 -13.44 5.81
N PHE A 92 -24.47 -13.48 5.31
CA PHE A 92 -23.52 -12.39 5.49
C PHE A 92 -23.97 -11.13 4.74
N ILE A 93 -24.38 -11.28 3.48
CA ILE A 93 -24.85 -10.17 2.65
C ILE A 93 -26.04 -9.47 3.32
N GLU A 94 -27.06 -10.20 3.70
CA GLU A 94 -28.28 -9.65 4.32
C GLU A 94 -28.00 -8.97 5.67
N SER A 95 -27.14 -9.57 6.50
CA SER A 95 -26.91 -9.09 7.87
C SER A 95 -25.80 -8.05 7.99
N LYS A 96 -24.84 -7.97 7.05
CA LYS A 96 -23.60 -7.21 7.19
C LYS A 96 -23.31 -6.24 6.06
N THR A 97 -24.08 -6.24 4.98
CA THR A 97 -23.81 -5.38 3.83
C THR A 97 -24.99 -4.48 3.48
N LYS A 98 -24.76 -3.56 2.56
CA LYS A 98 -25.76 -2.68 1.94
C LYS A 98 -25.45 -2.52 0.46
N GLY A 99 -26.48 -2.29 -0.36
CA GLY A 99 -26.31 -1.98 -1.78
C GLY A 99 -26.00 -3.19 -2.66
N TYR A 100 -26.40 -4.41 -2.23
CA TYR A 100 -26.15 -5.63 -3.01
C TYR A 100 -26.90 -5.62 -4.35
N ASP A 101 -28.18 -5.22 -4.35
CA ASP A 101 -29.01 -5.21 -5.57
C ASP A 101 -28.50 -4.19 -6.59
N GLU A 102 -28.13 -2.99 -6.13
CA GLU A 102 -27.55 -1.95 -6.96
C GLU A 102 -26.20 -2.38 -7.54
N TYR A 103 -25.41 -3.12 -6.74
CA TYR A 103 -24.15 -3.68 -7.21
C TYR A 103 -24.37 -4.74 -8.29
N CYS A 104 -25.32 -5.66 -8.10
CA CYS A 104 -25.70 -6.63 -9.12
C CYS A 104 -26.16 -5.97 -10.43
N GLU A 105 -26.98 -4.91 -10.32
CA GLU A 105 -27.42 -4.13 -11.47
C GLU A 105 -26.22 -3.50 -12.21
N SER A 106 -25.28 -2.92 -11.47
CA SER A 106 -24.07 -2.32 -12.07
C SER A 106 -23.22 -3.31 -12.87
N LEU A 107 -23.15 -4.57 -12.42
CA LEU A 107 -22.40 -5.63 -13.10
C LEU A 107 -23.17 -6.28 -14.25
N SER A 108 -24.50 -6.10 -14.34
CA SER A 108 -25.32 -6.71 -15.41
C SER A 108 -24.85 -6.30 -16.80
N ASN A 109 -24.44 -5.04 -16.95
CA ASN A 109 -23.99 -4.44 -18.22
C ASN A 109 -22.49 -4.64 -18.49
N LEU A 110 -21.77 -5.45 -17.70
CA LEU A 110 -20.34 -5.69 -17.90
C LEU A 110 -20.10 -6.53 -19.17
N GLU A 111 -19.48 -5.92 -20.17
CA GLU A 111 -19.16 -6.56 -21.44
C GLU A 111 -17.82 -7.30 -21.38
N TRP A 112 -17.82 -8.58 -21.71
CA TRP A 112 -16.62 -9.41 -21.73
C TRP A 112 -15.53 -8.93 -22.69
N SER A 113 -15.93 -8.37 -23.84
CA SER A 113 -14.99 -7.78 -24.80
C SER A 113 -14.16 -6.67 -24.19
N ARG A 114 -14.80 -5.83 -23.37
CA ARG A 114 -14.16 -4.75 -22.65
C ARG A 114 -13.26 -5.28 -21.53
N VAL A 115 -13.75 -6.23 -20.74
CA VAL A 115 -12.94 -6.87 -19.68
C VAL A 115 -11.63 -7.43 -20.25
N ILE A 116 -11.70 -8.19 -21.35
CA ILE A 116 -10.53 -8.79 -22.01
C ILE A 116 -9.59 -7.69 -22.52
N THR A 117 -10.14 -6.64 -23.10
CA THR A 117 -9.34 -5.52 -23.62
C THR A 117 -8.60 -4.77 -22.51
N ASP A 118 -9.30 -4.46 -21.42
CA ASP A 118 -8.78 -3.67 -20.31
C ASP A 118 -7.78 -4.46 -19.46
N THR A 119 -8.06 -5.74 -19.21
CA THR A 119 -7.19 -6.61 -18.41
C THR A 119 -6.05 -7.23 -19.20
N GLY A 120 -6.23 -7.48 -20.49
CA GLY A 120 -5.34 -8.29 -21.32
C GLY A 120 -5.40 -9.78 -21.00
N ILE A 121 -6.39 -10.24 -20.23
CA ILE A 121 -6.51 -11.62 -19.74
C ILE A 121 -7.63 -12.33 -20.51
N PRO A 122 -7.39 -13.54 -21.04
CA PRO A 122 -8.44 -14.33 -21.67
C PRO A 122 -9.57 -14.68 -20.69
N ARG A 123 -10.81 -14.69 -21.17
CA ARG A 123 -11.99 -15.01 -20.36
C ARG A 123 -11.84 -16.35 -19.60
N ALA A 124 -11.38 -17.40 -20.27
CA ALA A 124 -11.18 -18.71 -19.65
C ALA A 124 -10.21 -18.68 -18.45
N THR A 125 -9.20 -17.79 -18.49
CA THR A 125 -8.27 -17.60 -17.34
C THR A 125 -8.98 -16.92 -16.18
N ILE A 126 -9.83 -15.93 -16.44
CA ILE A 126 -10.62 -15.25 -15.40
C ILE A 126 -11.61 -16.23 -14.77
N GLU A 127 -12.30 -17.04 -15.59
CA GLU A 127 -13.22 -18.10 -15.14
C GLU A 127 -12.49 -19.13 -14.25
N GLY A 128 -11.29 -19.56 -14.64
CA GLY A 128 -10.47 -20.47 -13.82
C GLY A 128 -10.04 -19.87 -12.47
N VAL A 129 -9.75 -18.57 -12.42
CA VAL A 129 -9.50 -17.87 -11.16
C VAL A 129 -10.76 -17.80 -10.32
N ALA A 130 -11.91 -17.47 -10.91
CA ALA A 130 -13.19 -17.44 -10.20
C ALA A 130 -13.54 -18.80 -9.59
N GLU A 131 -13.30 -19.89 -10.31
CA GLU A 131 -13.50 -21.26 -9.80
C GLU A 131 -12.63 -21.54 -8.58
N LEU A 132 -11.35 -21.12 -8.56
CA LEU A 132 -10.48 -21.25 -7.41
C LEU A 132 -11.00 -20.45 -6.20
N LEU A 133 -11.54 -19.24 -6.44
CA LEU A 133 -12.11 -18.40 -5.39
C LEU A 133 -13.39 -19.03 -4.81
N ILE A 134 -14.29 -19.47 -5.66
CA ILE A 134 -15.57 -20.11 -5.30
C ILE A 134 -15.34 -21.37 -4.44
N ASN A 135 -14.35 -22.17 -4.80
CA ASN A 135 -14.01 -23.40 -4.07
C ASN A 135 -13.19 -23.14 -2.78
N SER A 136 -12.82 -21.89 -2.49
CA SER A 136 -12.02 -21.54 -1.34
C SER A 136 -12.88 -21.27 -0.10
N LYS A 137 -12.61 -21.95 1.01
CA LYS A 137 -13.30 -21.72 2.30
C LYS A 137 -12.98 -20.35 2.91
N THR A 138 -11.75 -19.89 2.72
CA THR A 138 -11.24 -18.62 3.25
C THR A 138 -10.34 -17.96 2.23
N ILE A 139 -10.47 -16.64 2.06
CA ILE A 139 -9.66 -15.84 1.15
C ILE A 139 -9.01 -14.70 1.92
N ILE A 140 -7.70 -14.50 1.67
CA ILE A 140 -6.98 -13.31 2.09
C ILE A 140 -6.50 -12.59 0.83
N SER A 141 -6.83 -11.31 0.70
CA SER A 141 -6.30 -10.45 -0.36
C SER A 141 -5.24 -9.52 0.20
N CYS A 142 -4.01 -9.66 -0.29
CA CYS A 142 -2.87 -8.80 0.03
C CYS A 142 -2.60 -7.88 -1.16
N TRP A 143 -2.51 -6.57 -0.93
CA TRP A 143 -2.17 -5.63 -2.00
C TRP A 143 -1.21 -4.56 -1.52
N ALA A 144 -0.49 -3.95 -2.47
CA ALA A 144 0.39 -2.83 -2.21
C ALA A 144 0.11 -1.68 -3.21
N MET A 145 1.12 -0.88 -3.50
CA MET A 145 0.99 0.35 -4.26
C MET A 145 0.59 0.14 -5.72
N GLY A 146 0.71 -1.06 -6.26
CA GLY A 146 0.21 -1.42 -7.60
C GLY A 146 -1.30 -1.22 -7.75
N LEU A 147 -2.09 -1.27 -6.66
CA LEU A 147 -3.52 -0.95 -6.67
C LEU A 147 -3.81 0.49 -6.26
N THR A 148 -3.05 1.04 -5.32
CA THR A 148 -3.39 2.33 -4.71
C THR A 148 -2.82 3.54 -5.45
N GLN A 149 -1.76 3.38 -6.24
CA GLN A 149 -1.16 4.46 -7.02
C GLN A 149 -1.78 4.63 -8.41
N HIS A 150 -3.09 4.55 -8.47
CA HIS A 150 -3.88 4.80 -9.66
C HIS A 150 -4.92 5.89 -9.41
N LYS A 151 -5.32 6.60 -10.46
CA LYS A 151 -6.37 7.64 -10.39
C LYS A 151 -7.68 7.09 -9.80
N ASN A 152 -7.99 5.82 -10.07
CA ASN A 152 -9.17 5.11 -9.60
C ASN A 152 -8.87 4.09 -8.50
N GLY A 153 -7.75 4.24 -7.76
CA GLY A 153 -7.29 3.27 -6.76
C GLY A 153 -8.35 2.92 -5.70
N VAL A 154 -9.13 3.92 -5.25
CA VAL A 154 -10.24 3.67 -4.29
C VAL A 154 -11.27 2.72 -4.87
N ALA A 155 -11.72 2.96 -6.11
CA ALA A 155 -12.71 2.11 -6.77
C ALA A 155 -12.18 0.67 -6.97
N VAL A 156 -10.89 0.51 -7.32
CA VAL A 156 -10.26 -0.82 -7.41
C VAL A 156 -10.28 -1.55 -6.07
N ILE A 157 -9.93 -0.87 -4.98
CA ILE A 157 -9.97 -1.46 -3.63
C ILE A 157 -11.41 -1.85 -3.25
N GLN A 158 -12.40 -1.02 -3.59
CA GLN A 158 -13.81 -1.34 -3.36
C GLN A 158 -14.23 -2.63 -4.07
N GLU A 159 -13.78 -2.86 -5.31
CA GLU A 159 -14.07 -4.11 -6.02
C GLU A 159 -13.42 -5.34 -5.37
N VAL A 160 -12.19 -5.21 -4.85
CA VAL A 160 -11.55 -6.25 -4.03
C VAL A 160 -12.36 -6.52 -2.75
N VAL A 161 -12.81 -5.46 -2.08
CA VAL A 161 -13.66 -5.57 -0.87
C VAL A 161 -14.99 -6.24 -1.19
N ASN A 162 -15.64 -5.87 -2.30
CA ASN A 162 -16.90 -6.47 -2.74
C ASN A 162 -16.76 -7.99 -2.92
N MET A 163 -15.67 -8.48 -3.49
CA MET A 163 -15.40 -9.92 -3.59
C MET A 163 -15.40 -10.59 -2.20
N HIS A 164 -14.79 -9.96 -1.21
CA HIS A 164 -14.77 -10.48 0.15
C HIS A 164 -16.12 -10.41 0.83
N LEU A 165 -16.91 -9.37 0.57
CA LEU A 165 -18.28 -9.24 1.09
C LEU A 165 -19.20 -10.29 0.48
N LEU A 166 -19.12 -10.54 -0.82
CA LEU A 166 -19.89 -11.56 -1.50
C LEU A 166 -19.69 -12.97 -0.91
N GLY A 167 -18.45 -13.33 -0.59
CA GLY A 167 -18.10 -14.63 -0.03
C GLY A 167 -18.07 -14.69 1.52
N GLY A 168 -18.48 -13.61 2.20
CA GLY A 168 -18.42 -13.54 3.67
C GLY A 168 -16.98 -13.73 4.21
N HIS A 169 -15.97 -13.26 3.50
CA HIS A 169 -14.56 -13.45 3.84
C HIS A 169 -13.99 -12.32 4.73
N ILE A 170 -14.84 -11.67 5.54
CA ILE A 170 -14.47 -10.64 6.49
C ILE A 170 -14.93 -11.04 7.89
N GLY A 171 -14.09 -10.83 8.89
CA GLY A 171 -14.44 -11.09 10.30
C GLY A 171 -14.39 -12.56 10.71
N LYS A 172 -13.84 -13.44 9.87
CA LYS A 172 -13.61 -14.84 10.22
C LYS A 172 -12.12 -15.21 10.16
N GLN A 173 -11.73 -16.19 10.96
CA GLN A 173 -10.35 -16.64 11.04
C GLN A 173 -9.84 -17.17 9.69
N GLY A 174 -8.65 -16.73 9.29
CA GLY A 174 -8.00 -17.14 8.04
C GLY A 174 -8.55 -16.45 6.78
N ALA A 175 -9.42 -15.45 6.92
CA ALA A 175 -9.93 -14.64 5.83
C ALA A 175 -9.78 -13.14 6.12
N GLY A 176 -9.72 -12.33 5.09
CA GLY A 176 -9.73 -10.87 5.25
C GLY A 176 -8.89 -10.10 4.25
N LEU A 177 -8.77 -8.83 4.54
CA LEU A 177 -8.10 -7.82 3.74
C LEU A 177 -6.77 -7.45 4.39
N CYS A 178 -5.69 -7.49 3.60
CA CYS A 178 -4.34 -7.21 4.07
C CYS A 178 -3.69 -6.12 3.22
N PRO A 179 -3.97 -4.83 3.48
CA PRO A 179 -3.22 -3.75 2.85
C PRO A 179 -1.77 -3.78 3.34
N VAL A 180 -0.84 -4.14 2.47
CA VAL A 180 0.58 -4.24 2.81
C VAL A 180 1.24 -2.89 2.65
N ARG A 181 1.57 -2.27 3.76
CA ARG A 181 2.06 -0.90 3.83
C ARG A 181 3.52 -0.79 3.39
N GLY A 182 3.89 0.32 2.74
CA GLY A 182 5.28 0.66 2.45
C GLY A 182 5.97 1.20 3.70
N HIS A 183 5.51 2.34 4.18
CA HIS A 183 6.02 2.97 5.40
C HIS A 183 5.20 2.53 6.62
N SER A 184 5.86 2.45 7.77
CA SER A 184 5.27 1.80 8.95
C SER A 184 4.15 2.59 9.60
N ASN A 185 4.12 3.93 9.47
CA ASN A 185 3.16 4.77 10.19
C ASN A 185 2.56 5.90 9.35
N VAL A 186 2.34 5.68 8.05
CA VAL A 186 1.68 6.70 7.21
C VAL A 186 0.31 7.08 7.76
N GLN A 187 -0.43 6.11 8.29
CA GLN A 187 -1.74 6.37 8.87
C GLN A 187 -1.63 7.27 10.11
N GLY A 188 -0.74 6.97 11.05
CA GLY A 188 -0.52 7.81 12.22
C GLY A 188 -0.04 9.21 11.84
N ASN A 189 0.80 9.35 10.82
CA ASN A 189 1.17 10.67 10.31
C ASN A 189 -0.06 11.47 9.85
N ARG A 190 -1.01 10.84 9.15
CA ARG A 190 -2.25 11.48 8.73
C ARG A 190 -3.12 11.87 9.94
N THR A 191 -3.23 10.95 10.91
CA THR A 191 -4.01 11.19 12.15
C THR A 191 -3.49 12.38 12.95
N VAL A 192 -2.18 12.61 12.97
CA VAL A 192 -1.58 13.79 13.64
C VAL A 192 -1.45 15.04 12.74
N GLY A 193 -2.06 15.01 11.54
CA GLY A 193 -2.14 16.15 10.66
C GLY A 193 -0.92 16.40 9.76
N ILE A 194 0.01 15.45 9.64
CA ILE A 194 1.11 15.54 8.65
C ILE A 194 0.52 15.25 7.25
N TRP A 195 -0.08 16.26 6.69
CA TRP A 195 -0.77 16.24 5.42
C TRP A 195 -0.83 17.66 4.82
N GLU A 196 -0.74 17.78 3.50
CA GLU A 196 -0.76 19.06 2.80
C GLU A 196 -2.14 19.73 2.77
N ALA A 197 -3.22 19.01 3.07
CA ALA A 197 -4.59 19.50 3.04
C ALA A 197 -5.42 18.98 4.22
N PRO A 198 -5.05 19.33 5.48
CA PRO A 198 -5.84 18.94 6.64
C PRO A 198 -7.23 19.59 6.56
N THR A 199 -8.24 18.91 7.12
CA THR A 199 -9.62 19.42 7.11
C THR A 199 -9.77 20.65 8.00
N ASP A 200 -10.72 21.53 7.67
CA ASP A 200 -10.98 22.72 8.49
C ASP A 200 -11.36 22.35 9.93
N SER A 201 -12.13 21.30 10.14
CA SER A 201 -12.48 20.80 11.48
C SER A 201 -11.26 20.39 12.28
N PHE A 202 -10.28 19.73 11.66
CA PHE A 202 -9.03 19.36 12.30
C PHE A 202 -8.21 20.60 12.71
N ILE A 203 -8.16 21.61 11.82
CA ILE A 203 -7.49 22.88 12.11
C ILE A 203 -8.18 23.64 13.25
N ASP A 204 -9.52 23.67 13.28
CA ASP A 204 -10.29 24.29 14.35
C ASP A 204 -9.99 23.66 15.72
N ASP A 205 -9.96 22.31 15.77
CA ASP A 205 -9.62 21.58 17.00
C ASP A 205 -8.17 21.84 17.46
N MET A 206 -7.23 21.93 16.51
CA MET A 206 -5.84 22.28 16.80
C MET A 206 -5.72 23.71 17.30
N GLU A 207 -6.38 24.68 16.69
CA GLU A 207 -6.37 26.07 17.14
C GLU A 207 -6.91 26.20 18.56
N LEU A 208 -7.99 25.47 18.85
CA LEU A 208 -8.58 25.42 20.21
C LEU A 208 -7.60 24.81 21.23
N GLY A 209 -6.98 23.68 20.89
CA GLY A 209 -6.07 22.95 21.78
C GLY A 209 -4.75 23.70 22.01
N LEU A 210 -4.14 24.26 20.98
CA LEU A 210 -2.86 24.95 21.01
C LEU A 210 -3.00 26.46 21.37
N LYS A 211 -4.21 26.98 21.38
CA LYS A 211 -4.52 28.40 21.63
C LYS A 211 -3.74 29.36 20.71
N THR A 212 -3.55 28.96 19.46
CA THR A 212 -2.80 29.70 18.45
C THR A 212 -3.50 29.62 17.10
N LYS A 213 -3.30 30.61 16.23
CA LYS A 213 -3.78 30.59 14.86
C LYS A 213 -2.91 29.68 14.01
N ILE A 214 -3.54 28.83 13.20
CA ILE A 214 -2.90 27.93 12.28
C ILE A 214 -3.18 28.38 10.84
N PRO A 215 -2.15 28.40 9.95
CA PRO A 215 -2.36 28.72 8.56
C PRO A 215 -3.41 27.80 7.91
N ARG A 216 -4.32 28.37 7.15
CA ARG A 216 -5.36 27.66 6.42
C ARG A 216 -5.05 27.66 4.94
N GLY A 217 -5.56 26.68 4.26
CA GLY A 217 -5.38 26.51 2.83
C GLY A 217 -4.54 25.26 2.51
N HIS A 218 -4.32 25.09 1.22
CA HIS A 218 -3.57 23.92 0.72
C HIS A 218 -2.08 24.18 0.85
N GLY A 219 -1.36 23.26 1.53
CA GLY A 219 0.10 23.24 1.53
C GLY A 219 0.68 22.68 0.23
N TYR A 220 1.98 22.48 0.20
CA TYR A 220 2.67 21.91 -0.96
C TYR A 220 2.79 20.39 -0.87
N ASP A 221 2.32 19.70 -1.90
CA ASP A 221 2.81 18.34 -2.19
C ASP A 221 4.26 18.38 -2.68
N VAL A 222 4.90 17.22 -2.80
CA VAL A 222 6.32 17.12 -3.21
C VAL A 222 6.60 17.82 -4.55
N VAL A 223 5.72 17.69 -5.53
CA VAL A 223 5.91 18.27 -6.87
C VAL A 223 5.81 19.80 -6.82
N ASN A 224 4.81 20.31 -6.13
CA ASN A 224 4.58 21.73 -5.98
C ASN A 224 5.61 22.36 -5.04
N ALA A 225 6.08 21.66 -4.01
CA ALA A 225 7.19 22.11 -3.18
C ALA A 225 8.48 22.31 -4.00
N ILE A 226 8.82 21.37 -4.90
CA ILE A 226 9.99 21.53 -5.78
C ILE A 226 9.83 22.75 -6.69
N LYS A 227 8.65 22.97 -7.26
CA LYS A 227 8.38 24.17 -8.08
C LYS A 227 8.49 25.46 -7.26
N ALA A 228 7.96 25.47 -6.05
CA ALA A 228 8.04 26.63 -5.16
C ALA A 228 9.49 26.94 -4.72
N MET A 229 10.32 25.92 -4.54
CA MET A 229 11.78 26.11 -4.35
C MET A 229 12.45 26.71 -5.60
N GLU A 230 12.04 26.30 -6.81
CA GLU A 230 12.58 26.80 -8.06
C GLU A 230 12.27 28.30 -8.27
N THR A 231 11.09 28.74 -7.86
CA THR A 231 10.61 30.15 -7.99
C THR A 231 11.02 31.03 -6.82
N GLY A 232 11.56 30.45 -5.72
CA GLY A 232 11.89 31.18 -4.51
C GLY A 232 10.68 31.46 -3.60
N ASP A 233 9.53 30.86 -3.87
CA ASP A 233 8.34 30.97 -3.01
C ASP A 233 8.46 30.12 -1.73
N LEU A 234 9.40 29.18 -1.71
CA LEU A 234 9.73 28.34 -0.57
C LEU A 234 11.21 28.55 -0.22
N GLU A 235 11.47 29.07 0.97
CA GLU A 235 12.81 29.46 1.43
C GLU A 235 13.40 28.46 2.42
N PHE A 236 12.56 27.64 3.07
CA PHE A 236 12.94 26.72 4.12
C PHE A 236 12.46 25.30 3.83
N LEU A 237 13.34 24.30 3.98
CA LEU A 237 13.00 22.88 3.82
C LEU A 237 13.41 22.10 5.08
N PHE A 238 12.43 21.41 5.68
CA PHE A 238 12.67 20.50 6.80
C PHE A 238 12.48 19.06 6.34
N CYS A 239 13.57 18.29 6.26
CA CYS A 239 13.57 16.89 5.87
C CYS A 239 13.64 16.00 7.12
N LEU A 240 12.60 15.20 7.35
CA LEU A 240 12.56 14.22 8.43
C LEU A 240 12.79 12.81 7.84
N GLY A 241 14.01 12.32 7.94
CA GLY A 241 14.45 11.06 7.32
C GLY A 241 14.55 11.13 5.79
N GLY A 242 14.74 9.96 5.19
CA GLY A 242 14.71 9.81 3.74
C GLY A 242 15.95 10.30 2.99
N ASN A 243 15.85 10.27 1.67
CA ASN A 243 16.87 10.73 0.73
C ASN A 243 16.16 11.57 -0.36
N PHE A 244 15.70 12.75 0.00
CA PHE A 244 14.82 13.59 -0.79
C PHE A 244 15.31 13.78 -2.24
N ILE A 245 16.57 14.17 -2.42
CA ILE A 245 17.16 14.46 -3.73
C ILE A 245 17.14 13.23 -4.65
N SER A 246 17.53 12.07 -4.13
CA SER A 246 17.64 10.86 -4.96
C SER A 246 16.31 10.11 -5.10
N ALA A 247 15.38 10.31 -4.16
CA ALA A 247 14.07 9.66 -4.17
C ALA A 247 13.06 10.39 -5.06
N THR A 248 13.27 11.68 -5.33
CA THR A 248 12.40 12.45 -6.22
C THR A 248 12.84 12.30 -7.68
N PRO A 249 11.90 12.36 -8.65
CA PRO A 249 12.24 12.36 -10.06
C PRO A 249 13.02 13.62 -10.45
N GLN A 250 13.77 13.55 -11.57
CA GLN A 250 14.55 14.67 -12.09
C GLN A 250 15.60 15.19 -11.08
N THR A 251 16.45 14.31 -10.57
CA THR A 251 17.44 14.60 -9.52
C THR A 251 18.22 15.91 -9.73
N LYS A 252 18.67 16.21 -10.96
CA LYS A 252 19.39 17.47 -11.26
C LYS A 252 18.53 18.71 -11.02
N ARG A 253 17.25 18.64 -11.38
CA ARG A 253 16.28 19.72 -11.17
C ARG A 253 16.01 19.92 -9.68
N THR A 254 15.75 18.84 -8.97
CA THR A 254 15.53 18.89 -7.52
C THR A 254 16.76 19.41 -6.77
N SER A 255 17.98 19.03 -7.19
CA SER A 255 19.20 19.57 -6.60
C SER A 255 19.28 21.09 -6.73
N LYS A 256 19.06 21.62 -7.95
CA LYS A 256 19.05 23.07 -8.19
C LYS A 256 17.97 23.79 -7.38
N ALA A 257 16.79 23.18 -7.23
CA ALA A 257 15.72 23.77 -6.44
C ALA A 257 16.12 23.87 -4.94
N VAL A 258 16.79 22.86 -4.40
CA VAL A 258 17.30 22.87 -3.02
C VAL A 258 18.44 23.89 -2.83
N GLU A 259 19.30 24.07 -3.85
CA GLU A 259 20.37 25.09 -3.82
C GLU A 259 19.83 26.54 -3.75
N ASN A 260 18.57 26.77 -4.12
CA ASN A 260 17.92 28.09 -4.05
C ASN A 260 17.36 28.40 -2.65
N LEU A 261 17.37 27.47 -1.72
CA LEU A 261 16.80 27.67 -0.40
C LEU A 261 17.75 28.47 0.50
N GLN A 262 17.18 29.31 1.34
CA GLN A 262 17.94 29.98 2.41
C GLN A 262 18.39 28.98 3.48
N MET A 263 17.54 28.00 3.83
CA MET A 263 17.89 27.02 4.87
C MET A 263 17.30 25.64 4.57
N GLY A 264 18.15 24.61 4.72
CA GLY A 264 17.77 23.19 4.72
C GLY A 264 18.09 22.53 6.06
N VAL A 265 17.12 21.87 6.68
CA VAL A 265 17.31 21.08 7.89
C VAL A 265 17.06 19.61 7.59
N HIS A 266 18.02 18.76 7.91
CA HIS A 266 17.94 17.33 7.71
C HIS A 266 18.04 16.58 9.04
N VAL A 267 16.96 15.95 9.48
CA VAL A 267 16.98 15.00 10.60
C VAL A 267 17.17 13.61 10.01
N SER A 268 18.30 12.97 10.23
CA SER A 268 18.67 11.76 9.49
C SER A 268 19.37 10.73 10.36
N THR A 269 19.06 9.45 10.11
CA THR A 269 19.72 8.32 10.79
C THR A 269 21.14 8.09 10.30
N LYS A 270 21.40 8.43 9.03
CA LYS A 270 22.73 8.38 8.39
C LYS A 270 22.81 9.32 7.20
N LEU A 271 24.03 9.69 6.83
CA LEU A 271 24.28 10.53 5.66
C LEU A 271 23.93 9.82 4.36
N ASN A 272 23.41 10.60 3.41
CA ASN A 272 23.10 10.16 2.06
C ASN A 272 23.35 11.30 1.05
N ARG A 273 23.04 11.08 -0.24
CA ARG A 273 23.33 12.06 -1.30
C ARG A 273 22.62 13.40 -1.14
N SER A 274 21.48 13.44 -0.45
CA SER A 274 20.76 14.72 -0.23
C SER A 274 21.60 15.71 0.61
N HIS A 275 22.44 15.20 1.49
CA HIS A 275 23.31 16.03 2.33
C HIS A 275 24.52 16.63 1.56
N LEU A 276 24.74 16.27 0.30
CA LEU A 276 25.79 16.84 -0.56
C LEU A 276 25.29 18.05 -1.36
N VAL A 277 23.98 18.29 -1.38
CA VAL A 277 23.38 19.45 -2.04
C VAL A 277 23.04 20.47 -0.96
N GLN A 278 23.70 21.61 -1.02
CA GLN A 278 23.64 22.63 0.04
C GLN A 278 22.72 23.78 -0.36
N SER A 279 21.86 24.19 0.55
CA SER A 279 21.23 25.51 0.60
C SER A 279 22.22 26.55 1.16
N ASP A 280 21.85 27.82 1.20
CA ASP A 280 22.70 28.85 1.80
C ASP A 280 23.17 28.47 3.21
N GLU A 281 22.24 27.99 4.03
CA GLU A 281 22.51 27.38 5.32
C GLU A 281 21.99 25.95 5.36
N MET A 282 22.76 25.02 5.92
CA MET A 282 22.35 23.63 6.08
C MET A 282 22.66 23.10 7.47
N LEU A 283 21.63 22.50 8.10
CA LEU A 283 21.76 21.85 9.39
C LEU A 283 21.45 20.36 9.26
N ILE A 284 22.36 19.51 9.76
CA ILE A 284 22.18 18.06 9.81
C ILE A 284 22.09 17.64 11.27
N LEU A 285 20.93 17.09 11.65
CA LEU A 285 20.63 16.61 13.00
C LEU A 285 20.59 15.08 12.97
N PRO A 286 21.55 14.38 13.59
CA PRO A 286 21.51 12.92 13.66
C PRO A 286 20.39 12.46 14.61
N CYS A 287 19.74 11.37 14.26
CA CYS A 287 18.73 10.72 15.09
C CYS A 287 18.87 9.19 15.03
N LEU A 288 18.30 8.51 16.00
CA LEU A 288 18.23 7.06 16.04
C LEU A 288 17.24 6.52 15.01
N GLY A 289 17.50 5.34 14.48
CA GLY A 289 16.54 4.59 13.66
C GLY A 289 15.49 3.92 14.54
N ARG A 290 14.33 3.63 13.96
CA ARG A 290 13.21 2.98 14.69
C ARG A 290 13.53 1.60 15.29
N THR A 291 14.62 0.98 14.88
CA THR A 291 15.08 -0.33 15.38
C THR A 291 16.19 -0.21 16.40
N GLU A 292 16.59 1.01 16.76
CA GLU A 292 17.61 1.29 17.74
C GLU A 292 16.97 1.60 19.09
N LEU A 293 17.63 1.20 20.16
CA LEU A 293 17.18 1.49 21.52
C LEU A 293 17.47 2.96 21.86
N ASP A 294 16.46 3.68 22.29
CA ASP A 294 16.55 5.06 22.76
C ASP A 294 16.36 5.08 24.28
N GLU A 295 17.46 5.17 25.01
CA GLU A 295 17.48 5.29 26.47
C GLU A 295 17.56 6.74 26.89
N GLN A 296 16.53 7.20 27.58
CA GLN A 296 16.44 8.58 28.12
C GLN A 296 16.37 8.59 29.62
N LEU A 297 16.49 9.76 30.23
CA LEU A 297 16.35 9.89 31.69
C LEU A 297 15.00 9.42 32.22
N SER A 298 13.98 9.47 31.41
CA SER A 298 12.62 8.97 31.70
C SER A 298 12.43 7.45 31.48
N GLY A 299 13.47 6.74 31.01
CA GLY A 299 13.45 5.34 30.63
C GLY A 299 13.52 5.12 29.12
N GLU A 300 13.40 3.86 28.71
CA GLU A 300 13.39 3.48 27.30
C GLU A 300 12.22 4.13 26.56
N GLN A 301 12.52 4.67 25.37
CA GLN A 301 11.52 5.23 24.47
C GLN A 301 11.15 4.20 23.39
N PHE A 302 9.92 4.23 22.96
CA PHE A 302 9.42 3.41 21.86
C PHE A 302 8.64 4.26 20.87
N VAL A 303 8.52 3.76 19.63
CA VAL A 303 7.70 4.39 18.60
C VAL A 303 6.30 3.78 18.59
N THR A 304 5.31 4.60 18.32
CA THR A 304 3.93 4.15 18.14
C THR A 304 3.60 4.00 16.67
N VAL A 305 2.73 3.04 16.34
CA VAL A 305 2.26 2.77 14.98
C VAL A 305 0.75 2.60 15.01
N GLU A 306 0.04 3.33 14.16
CA GLU A 306 -1.40 3.17 13.97
C GLU A 306 -1.67 2.16 12.83
N ASN A 307 -2.48 1.16 13.11
CA ASN A 307 -2.88 0.17 12.12
C ASN A 307 -4.12 0.61 11.30
N SER A 308 -4.55 -0.24 10.36
CA SER A 308 -5.69 0.06 9.46
C SER A 308 -7.05 0.19 10.17
N MET A 309 -7.15 -0.25 11.42
CA MET A 309 -8.36 -0.14 12.24
C MET A 309 -8.31 1.07 13.20
N GLY A 310 -7.31 1.94 13.08
CA GLY A 310 -7.14 3.08 13.98
C GLY A 310 -6.64 2.70 15.39
N VAL A 311 -6.11 1.48 15.55
CA VAL A 311 -5.54 1.04 16.83
C VAL A 311 -4.07 1.37 16.87
N VAL A 312 -3.63 2.00 17.96
CA VAL A 312 -2.23 2.35 18.20
C VAL A 312 -1.52 1.20 18.90
N HIS A 313 -0.38 0.82 18.35
CA HIS A 313 0.52 -0.20 18.88
C HIS A 313 1.86 0.43 19.24
N THR A 314 2.54 -0.13 20.22
CA THR A 314 3.91 0.21 20.62
C THR A 314 4.91 -0.83 20.12
#